data_1dff8412e5115f6872c87e091906512b
#
_entry.id   1dff8412e5115f6872c87e091906512b
#
_cell.length_a   1.000
_cell.length_b   1.000
_cell.length_c   1.000
_cell.angle_alpha   90.00
_cell.angle_beta   90.00
_cell.angle_gamma   90.00
#
_symmetry.space_group_name_H-M   'P 1'
#
loop_
_entity.id
_entity.type
_entity.pdbx_description
1 polymer ?
#
loop_
_entity_poly.entity_id
_entity_poly.type
_entity_poly.pdbx_seq_one_letter_code
_entity_poly.pdbx_strand_id
1 'polypeptide(L)'
;MVIGDLSSCSLYGLFQRELQVELSILQGSLVKLRKHREKENAIDMMLLSSSAIFGVARLVDLLSVAKISKSIAQYLRGARENDLEIPEEDMDILLEAVKMLVSLYVCREEDVDKWVEDYDEDLKGIAKRIKAFVGFSHLRAT
;
A
#
# COMPACT_ATOMS: atom_id res chain seq x y z
N MET A 1 10.46 5.73 32.93
CA MET A 1 10.02 6.56 31.95
C MET A 1 10.33 6.09 30.53
N VAL A 2 10.76 6.95 29.70
CA VAL A 2 10.84 6.71 28.25
C VAL A 2 11.70 5.52 27.87
N ILE A 3 12.81 5.30 28.56
CA ILE A 3 13.72 4.18 28.24
C ILE A 3 13.02 2.83 28.42
N GLY A 4 12.18 2.69 29.47
CA GLY A 4 11.40 1.48 29.66
C GLY A 4 10.41 1.25 28.54
N ASP A 5 9.76 2.31 28.08
CA ASP A 5 8.82 2.24 26.97
C ASP A 5 9.51 1.85 25.68
N LEU A 6 10.70 2.41 25.42
CA LEU A 6 11.47 2.07 24.25
C LEU A 6 11.91 0.61 24.24
N SER A 7 12.31 0.08 25.39
CA SER A 7 12.73 -1.31 25.48
C SER A 7 11.56 -2.30 25.31
N SER A 8 10.32 -1.86 25.56
CA SER A 8 9.13 -2.69 25.36
C SER A 8 8.56 -2.55 23.94
N CYS A 9 9.04 -1.59 23.15
CA CYS A 9 8.59 -1.37 21.78
C CYS A 9 9.17 -2.44 20.86
N SER A 10 8.30 -3.27 20.31
CA SER A 10 8.72 -4.26 19.32
C SER A 10 8.95 -3.58 17.97
N LEU A 11 9.72 -4.24 17.11
CA LEU A 11 9.90 -3.79 15.74
C LEU A 11 8.55 -3.76 15.01
N TYR A 12 7.68 -4.73 15.27
CA TYR A 12 6.33 -4.73 14.71
C TYR A 12 5.52 -3.52 15.19
N GLY A 13 5.66 -3.14 16.46
CA GLY A 13 4.98 -1.95 16.98
C GLY A 13 5.37 -0.68 16.25
N LEU A 14 6.67 -0.54 15.92
CA LEU A 14 7.15 0.59 15.12
C LEU A 14 6.58 0.54 13.70
N PHE A 15 6.57 -0.64 13.09
CA PHE A 15 5.95 -0.85 11.78
C PHE A 15 4.48 -0.44 11.80
N GLN A 16 3.74 -0.87 12.82
CA GLN A 16 2.31 -0.58 12.95
C GLN A 16 2.02 0.92 13.03
N ARG A 17 2.84 1.67 13.76
CA ARG A 17 2.71 3.13 13.85
C ARG A 17 2.96 3.80 12.52
N GLU A 18 4.02 3.37 11.82
CA GLU A 18 4.32 3.90 10.50
C GLU A 18 3.22 3.56 9.52
N LEU A 19 2.71 2.34 9.57
CA LEU A 19 1.62 1.89 8.72
C LEU A 19 0.38 2.76 8.92
N GLN A 20 0.07 3.13 10.16
CA GLN A 20 -1.07 4.01 10.46
C GLN A 20 -0.97 5.33 9.71
N VAL A 21 0.20 5.96 9.78
CA VAL A 21 0.45 7.26 9.12
C VAL A 21 0.28 7.12 7.62
N GLU A 22 0.92 6.11 7.03
CA GLU A 22 0.92 5.95 5.58
C GLU A 22 -0.45 5.53 5.04
N LEU A 23 -1.18 4.69 5.77
CA LEU A 23 -2.54 4.31 5.37
C LEU A 23 -3.50 5.51 5.38
N SER A 24 -3.35 6.40 6.34
CA SER A 24 -4.16 7.62 6.38
C SER A 24 -3.93 8.47 5.13
N ILE A 25 -2.69 8.59 4.70
CA ILE A 25 -2.34 9.32 3.48
C ILE A 25 -2.90 8.61 2.25
N LEU A 26 -2.72 7.30 2.14
CA LEU A 26 -3.25 6.51 1.03
C LEU A 26 -4.77 6.65 0.90
N GLN A 27 -5.48 6.50 2.01
CA GLN A 27 -6.94 6.59 2.01
C GLN A 27 -7.42 7.98 1.60
N GLY A 28 -6.83 9.02 2.19
CA GLY A 28 -7.20 10.40 1.87
C GLY A 28 -6.90 10.76 0.42
N SER A 29 -5.76 10.33 -0.09
CA SER A 29 -5.37 10.60 -1.47
C SER A 29 -6.25 9.83 -2.45
N LEU A 30 -6.63 8.60 -2.14
CA LEU A 30 -7.52 7.82 -2.99
C LEU A 30 -8.90 8.46 -3.09
N VAL A 31 -9.41 9.03 -1.98
CA VAL A 31 -10.67 9.78 -2.00
C VAL A 31 -10.58 10.98 -2.93
N LYS A 32 -9.49 11.75 -2.85
CA LYS A 32 -9.26 12.90 -3.74
C LYS A 32 -9.21 12.45 -5.20
N LEU A 33 -8.50 11.37 -5.47
CA LEU A 33 -8.37 10.84 -6.82
C LEU A 33 -9.73 10.43 -7.39
N ARG A 34 -10.58 9.77 -6.61
CA ARG A 34 -11.93 9.38 -7.02
C ARG A 34 -12.81 10.58 -7.32
N LYS A 35 -12.60 11.69 -6.62
CA LYS A 35 -13.35 12.93 -6.81
C LYS A 35 -12.73 13.83 -7.89
N HIS A 36 -11.70 13.35 -8.56
CA HIS A 36 -10.96 14.09 -9.59
C HIS A 36 -10.40 15.41 -9.03
N ARG A 37 -9.96 15.39 -7.76
CA ARG A 37 -9.40 16.55 -7.09
C ARG A 37 -7.90 16.38 -6.90
N GLU A 38 -7.14 17.42 -7.26
CA GLU A 38 -5.70 17.45 -7.03
C GLU A 38 -5.02 16.15 -7.49
N LYS A 39 -5.36 15.68 -8.68
CA LYS A 39 -4.93 14.39 -9.22
C LYS A 39 -3.42 14.15 -9.08
N GLU A 40 -2.61 15.09 -9.54
CA GLU A 40 -1.16 14.93 -9.50
C GLU A 40 -0.64 14.82 -8.08
N ASN A 41 -1.12 15.70 -7.19
CA ASN A 41 -0.73 15.66 -5.79
C ASN A 41 -1.19 14.37 -5.12
N ALA A 42 -2.41 13.92 -5.42
CA ALA A 42 -2.92 12.67 -4.86
C ALA A 42 -2.06 11.48 -5.27
N ILE A 43 -1.69 11.40 -6.55
CA ILE A 43 -0.82 10.32 -7.05
C ILE A 43 0.55 10.39 -6.40
N ASP A 44 1.14 11.58 -6.30
CA ASP A 44 2.45 11.76 -5.67
C ASP A 44 2.43 11.31 -4.20
N MET A 45 1.39 11.69 -3.46
CA MET A 45 1.26 11.30 -2.06
C MET A 45 1.07 9.80 -1.90
N MET A 46 0.25 9.18 -2.76
CA MET A 46 0.07 7.72 -2.74
C MET A 46 1.37 6.99 -3.09
N LEU A 47 2.13 7.52 -4.04
CA LEU A 47 3.41 6.94 -4.43
C LEU A 47 4.40 6.98 -3.27
N LEU A 48 4.50 8.10 -2.58
CA LEU A 48 5.39 8.23 -1.41
C LEU A 48 4.96 7.28 -0.30
N SER A 49 3.66 7.22 0.00
CA SER A 49 3.14 6.38 1.08
C SER A 49 3.32 4.89 0.79
N SER A 50 3.03 4.44 -0.43
CA SER A 50 3.22 3.04 -0.78
C SER A 50 4.69 2.64 -0.77
N SER A 51 5.58 3.54 -1.17
CA SER A 51 7.03 3.31 -1.10
C SER A 51 7.51 3.20 0.36
N ALA A 52 6.96 4.04 1.25
CA ALA A 52 7.29 3.98 2.67
C ALA A 52 6.81 2.67 3.30
N ILE A 53 5.60 2.22 2.98
CA ILE A 53 5.08 0.94 3.47
C ILE A 53 5.97 -0.22 2.97
N PHE A 54 6.37 -0.19 1.71
CA PHE A 54 7.29 -1.17 1.15
C PHE A 54 8.57 -1.28 2.00
N GLY A 55 9.17 -0.15 2.32
CA GLY A 55 10.41 -0.11 3.10
C GLY A 55 10.26 -0.69 4.50
N VAL A 56 9.22 -0.27 5.24
CA VAL A 56 9.03 -0.76 6.62
C VAL A 56 8.55 -2.21 6.66
N ALA A 57 7.78 -2.64 5.66
CA ALA A 57 7.35 -4.05 5.57
C ALA A 57 8.55 -4.98 5.39
N ARG A 58 9.54 -4.56 4.61
CA ARG A 58 10.77 -5.33 4.45
C ARG A 58 11.55 -5.45 5.75
N LEU A 59 11.58 -4.39 6.55
CA LEU A 59 12.28 -4.41 7.84
C LEU A 59 11.70 -5.43 8.81
N VAL A 60 10.42 -5.71 8.73
CA VAL A 60 9.75 -6.70 9.59
C VAL A 60 9.47 -8.04 8.88
N ASP A 61 10.06 -8.23 7.72
CA ASP A 61 9.92 -9.46 6.91
C ASP A 61 8.49 -9.80 6.51
N LEU A 62 7.64 -8.81 6.35
CA LEU A 62 6.30 -8.99 5.79
C LEU A 62 6.37 -8.89 4.27
N LEU A 63 6.91 -9.94 3.64
CA LEU A 63 7.26 -9.92 2.21
C LEU A 63 6.06 -9.76 1.29
N SER A 64 4.91 -10.35 1.61
CA SER A 64 3.70 -10.18 0.81
C SER A 64 3.18 -8.76 0.87
N VAL A 65 3.29 -8.10 2.03
CA VAL A 65 2.92 -6.68 2.19
C VAL A 65 3.89 -5.79 1.41
N ALA A 66 5.19 -6.09 1.47
CA ALA A 66 6.19 -5.37 0.70
C ALA A 66 5.90 -5.49 -0.80
N LYS A 67 5.54 -6.68 -1.26
CA LYS A 67 5.26 -6.94 -2.67
C LYS A 67 4.05 -6.15 -3.18
N ILE A 68 2.94 -6.15 -2.43
CA ILE A 68 1.74 -5.41 -2.84
C ILE A 68 2.01 -3.90 -2.83
N SER A 69 2.73 -3.41 -1.83
CA SER A 69 3.06 -1.98 -1.73
C SER A 69 3.97 -1.53 -2.87
N LYS A 70 4.94 -2.36 -3.25
CA LYS A 70 5.78 -2.11 -4.41
C LYS A 70 4.96 -2.08 -5.70
N SER A 71 4.01 -3.00 -5.86
CA SER A 71 3.14 -3.06 -7.03
C SER A 71 2.30 -1.79 -7.14
N ILE A 72 1.75 -1.31 -6.03
CA ILE A 72 1.01 -0.05 -6.00
C ILE A 72 1.91 1.11 -6.44
N ALA A 73 3.12 1.20 -5.87
CA ALA A 73 4.05 2.27 -6.21
C ALA A 73 4.44 2.24 -7.69
N GLN A 74 4.70 1.06 -8.24
CA GLN A 74 5.04 0.92 -9.66
C GLN A 74 3.89 1.34 -10.57
N TYR A 75 2.67 0.95 -10.22
CA TYR A 75 1.47 1.35 -10.96
C TYR A 75 1.32 2.88 -10.98
N LEU A 76 1.42 3.50 -9.81
CA LEU A 76 1.26 4.95 -9.68
C LEU A 76 2.36 5.71 -10.39
N ARG A 77 3.60 5.20 -10.34
CA ARG A 77 4.72 5.79 -11.06
C ARG A 77 4.48 5.76 -12.55
N GLY A 78 4.01 4.63 -13.06
CA GLY A 78 3.66 4.51 -14.49
C GLY A 78 2.56 5.46 -14.90
N ALA A 79 1.51 5.59 -14.10
CA ALA A 79 0.43 6.52 -14.35
C ALA A 79 0.93 7.97 -14.35
N ARG A 80 1.80 8.30 -13.40
CA ARG A 80 2.37 9.65 -13.26
C ARG A 80 3.26 10.01 -14.45
N GLU A 81 4.18 9.10 -14.80
CA GLU A 81 5.15 9.34 -15.88
C GLU A 81 4.49 9.46 -17.25
N ASN A 82 3.42 8.71 -17.48
CA ASN A 82 2.73 8.68 -18.77
C ASN A 82 1.47 9.55 -18.80
N ASP A 83 1.23 10.30 -17.72
CA ASP A 83 0.05 11.17 -17.57
C ASP A 83 -1.26 10.43 -17.91
N LEU A 84 -1.39 9.23 -17.40
CA LEU A 84 -2.56 8.38 -17.66
C LEU A 84 -3.66 8.65 -16.65
N GLU A 85 -4.91 8.62 -17.14
CA GLU A 85 -6.06 8.58 -16.26
C GLU A 85 -6.12 7.23 -15.56
N ILE A 86 -6.50 7.22 -14.29
CA ILE A 86 -6.69 5.98 -13.55
C ILE A 86 -8.15 5.57 -13.68
N PRO A 87 -8.44 4.46 -14.36
CA PRO A 87 -9.82 3.99 -14.52
C PRO A 87 -10.48 3.63 -13.19
N GLU A 88 -11.79 3.67 -13.15
CA GLU A 88 -12.58 3.36 -11.96
C GLU A 88 -12.27 1.95 -11.43
N GLU A 89 -12.16 0.95 -12.32
CA GLU A 89 -11.83 -0.40 -11.91
C GLU A 89 -10.44 -0.53 -11.29
N ASP A 90 -9.48 0.29 -11.73
CA ASP A 90 -8.14 0.32 -11.14
C ASP A 90 -8.19 0.92 -9.73
N MET A 91 -9.00 1.98 -9.56
CA MET A 91 -9.22 2.59 -8.25
C MET A 91 -9.85 1.61 -7.27
N ASP A 92 -10.78 0.77 -7.76
CA ASP A 92 -11.40 -0.27 -6.94
C ASP A 92 -10.38 -1.30 -6.44
N ILE A 93 -9.42 -1.69 -7.29
CA ILE A 93 -8.35 -2.61 -6.91
C ILE A 93 -7.43 -1.95 -5.88
N LEU A 94 -7.07 -0.69 -6.10
CA LEU A 94 -6.26 0.04 -5.13
C LEU A 94 -6.96 0.15 -3.78
N LEU A 95 -8.27 0.39 -3.79
CA LEU A 95 -9.05 0.43 -2.56
C LEU A 95 -9.07 -0.93 -1.86
N GLU A 96 -9.22 -2.01 -2.62
CA GLU A 96 -9.16 -3.37 -2.07
C GLU A 96 -7.83 -3.63 -1.38
N ALA A 97 -6.72 -3.24 -2.03
CA ALA A 97 -5.38 -3.36 -1.45
C ALA A 97 -5.26 -2.56 -0.14
N VAL A 98 -5.75 -1.33 -0.12
CA VAL A 98 -5.72 -0.48 1.07
C VAL A 98 -6.53 -1.11 2.20
N LYS A 99 -7.70 -1.67 1.91
CA LYS A 99 -8.53 -2.35 2.92
C LYS A 99 -7.80 -3.55 3.53
N MET A 100 -7.07 -4.31 2.73
CA MET A 100 -6.25 -5.41 3.22
C MET A 100 -5.18 -4.90 4.19
N LEU A 101 -4.50 -3.82 3.84
CA LEU A 101 -3.48 -3.24 4.71
C LEU A 101 -4.08 -2.67 6.00
N VAL A 102 -5.30 -2.13 5.95
CA VAL A 102 -6.01 -1.68 7.15
C VAL A 102 -6.29 -2.87 8.07
N SER A 103 -6.68 -4.03 7.52
CA SER A 103 -6.91 -5.22 8.34
C SER A 103 -5.63 -5.68 9.05
N LEU A 104 -4.48 -5.50 8.41
CA LEU A 104 -3.19 -5.77 9.05
C LEU A 104 -2.92 -4.76 10.17
N TYR A 105 -3.19 -3.49 9.94
CA TYR A 105 -2.95 -2.45 10.94
C TYR A 105 -3.68 -2.75 12.26
N VAL A 106 -4.92 -3.24 12.19
CA VAL A 106 -5.70 -3.55 13.40
C VAL A 106 -5.36 -4.90 14.01
N CYS A 107 -4.46 -5.66 13.38
CA CYS A 107 -4.06 -6.99 13.85
C CYS A 107 -3.02 -6.84 14.97
N ARG A 108 -3.16 -7.65 16.02
CA ARG A 108 -2.16 -7.68 17.09
C ARG A 108 -0.91 -8.42 16.64
N GLU A 109 0.22 -8.09 17.22
CA GLU A 109 1.50 -8.70 16.86
C GLU A 109 1.45 -10.23 16.89
N GLU A 110 0.85 -10.81 17.92
CA GLU A 110 0.76 -12.25 18.07
C GLU A 110 -0.11 -12.93 17.01
N ASP A 111 -0.94 -12.16 16.30
CA ASP A 111 -1.84 -12.67 15.26
C ASP A 111 -1.33 -12.43 13.84
N VAL A 112 -0.17 -11.77 13.69
CA VAL A 112 0.34 -11.39 12.36
C VAL A 112 0.66 -12.59 11.49
N ASP A 113 1.29 -13.63 12.06
CA ASP A 113 1.63 -14.83 11.29
C ASP A 113 0.38 -15.49 10.73
N LYS A 114 -0.69 -15.53 11.53
CA LYS A 114 -1.97 -16.06 11.08
C LYS A 114 -2.58 -15.16 10.00
N TRP A 115 -2.51 -13.85 10.17
CA TRP A 115 -3.00 -12.90 9.18
C TRP A 115 -2.31 -13.13 7.83
N VAL A 116 -0.97 -13.27 7.85
CA VAL A 116 -0.19 -13.52 6.64
C VAL A 116 -0.63 -14.83 5.99
N GLU A 117 -0.78 -15.90 6.77
CA GLU A 117 -1.22 -17.20 6.28
C GLU A 117 -2.61 -17.11 5.64
N ASP A 118 -3.55 -16.45 6.32
CA ASP A 118 -4.94 -16.32 5.86
C ASP A 118 -5.08 -15.50 4.58
N TYR A 119 -4.25 -14.46 4.42
CA TYR A 119 -4.41 -13.50 3.34
C TYR A 119 -3.33 -13.55 2.26
N ASP A 120 -2.36 -14.47 2.36
CA ASP A 120 -1.25 -14.56 1.41
C ASP A 120 -1.73 -14.69 -0.04
N GLU A 121 -2.68 -15.59 -0.28
CA GLU A 121 -3.23 -15.80 -1.63
C GLU A 121 -3.99 -14.57 -2.14
N ASP A 122 -4.77 -13.92 -1.27
CA ASP A 122 -5.49 -12.71 -1.64
C ASP A 122 -4.53 -11.59 -2.00
N LEU A 123 -3.47 -11.40 -1.20
CA LEU A 123 -2.45 -10.38 -1.47
C LEU A 123 -1.73 -10.65 -2.79
N LYS A 124 -1.37 -11.90 -3.05
CA LYS A 124 -0.75 -12.29 -4.33
C LYS A 124 -1.67 -12.02 -5.51
N GLY A 125 -2.95 -12.33 -5.35
CA GLY A 125 -3.95 -12.09 -6.37
C GLY A 125 -4.10 -10.61 -6.70
N ILE A 126 -4.19 -9.77 -5.67
CA ILE A 126 -4.29 -8.31 -5.85
C ILE A 126 -3.03 -7.78 -6.52
N ALA A 127 -1.85 -8.22 -6.07
CA ALA A 127 -0.58 -7.79 -6.66
C ALA A 127 -0.50 -8.15 -8.15
N LYS A 128 -0.97 -9.34 -8.53
CA LYS A 128 -1.01 -9.75 -9.94
C LYS A 128 -1.95 -8.87 -10.77
N ARG A 129 -3.11 -8.52 -10.22
CA ARG A 129 -4.08 -7.66 -10.90
C ARG A 129 -3.49 -6.26 -11.13
N ILE A 130 -2.81 -5.71 -10.12
CA ILE A 130 -2.14 -4.42 -10.24
C ILE A 130 -1.04 -4.47 -11.30
N LYS A 131 -0.24 -5.54 -11.33
CA LYS A 131 0.80 -5.71 -12.36
C LYS A 131 0.22 -5.82 -13.76
N ALA A 132 -0.91 -6.49 -13.91
CA ALA A 132 -1.60 -6.60 -15.20
C ALA A 132 -2.01 -5.21 -15.69
N PHE A 133 -2.51 -4.34 -14.79
CA PHE A 133 -2.86 -2.97 -15.14
C PHE A 133 -1.64 -2.15 -15.57
N VAL A 134 -0.51 -2.31 -14.89
CA VAL A 134 0.74 -1.65 -15.27
C VAL A 134 1.13 -2.03 -16.71
N GLY A 135 1.12 -3.33 -17.03
CA GLY A 135 1.43 -3.83 -18.37
C GLY A 135 0.46 -3.29 -19.41
N PHE A 136 -0.82 -3.31 -19.11
CA PHE A 136 -1.86 -2.81 -20.01
C PHE A 136 -1.74 -1.30 -20.23
N SER A 137 -1.48 -0.54 -19.16
CA SER A 137 -1.29 0.91 -19.26
C SER A 137 -0.07 1.25 -20.11
N HIS A 138 1.01 0.48 -19.99
CA HIS A 138 2.21 0.67 -20.81
C HIS A 138 1.90 0.43 -22.29
N LEU A 139 1.16 -0.62 -22.60
CA LEU A 139 0.74 -0.90 -23.97
C LEU A 139 -0.13 0.21 -24.54
N ARG A 140 -1.02 0.77 -23.74
CA ARG A 140 -1.86 1.89 -24.17
C ARG A 140 -1.07 3.17 -24.41
N ALA A 141 0.03 3.36 -23.70
CA ALA A 141 0.88 4.54 -23.83
C ALA A 141 1.73 4.49 -25.10
N THR A 142 1.97 3.32 -25.67
CA THR A 142 2.72 3.16 -26.91
C THR A 142 1.80 3.13 -28.12
#